data_c46646632fa58acf73c74da90fa32940
#
_entry.id   c46646632fa58acf73c74da90fa32940
#
_cell.length_a   1.000
_cell.length_b   1.000
_cell.length_c   1.000
_cell.angle_alpha   90.00
_cell.angle_beta   90.00
_cell.angle_gamma   90.00
#
_symmetry.space_group_name_H-M   'P 1'
#
loop_
_entity.id
_entity.type
_entity.pdbx_description
1 polymer ?
#
loop_
_entity_poly.entity_id
_entity_poly.type
_entity_poly.pdbx_seq_one_letter_code
_entity_poly.pdbx_strand_id
1 'polypeptide(L)'
;MLANVGAVPSLPTATLAELFAADPSRAERYVIEVADLRIVLSRQPIDDDIVAGLVQRATDALVAPRRDAMFAGERINVTEDRAVLHTALRLPRDAELVVEGTDLVPEVHEVLDAMGAFADRIRADERITDIVNIGIGGSDLGPAMAAQALDAFRHPRLRGHFVSNIDGADVATTLAGLDPASTLFIVASKTFGTIETLTNARTARAWLVDALGEDAVADHFVAVSTNAERVSGFGIDTANMFGFWDWV
;
A
#
# COMPACT_ATOMS: atom_id res chain seq x y z
N MET A 1 -5.42 -1.69 -27.21
CA MET A 1 -6.77 -1.42 -27.73
C MET A 1 -7.77 -1.84 -26.67
N LEU A 2 -8.47 -0.92 -26.00
CA LEU A 2 -9.55 -1.28 -25.08
C LEU A 2 -10.64 -1.95 -25.91
N ALA A 3 -10.94 -3.20 -25.61
CA ALA A 3 -12.07 -3.89 -26.21
C ALA A 3 -13.32 -3.04 -26.01
N ASN A 4 -14.20 -3.00 -27.03
CA ASN A 4 -15.48 -2.30 -26.94
C ASN A 4 -16.35 -2.99 -25.90
N VAL A 5 -16.15 -2.62 -24.63
CA VAL A 5 -16.85 -3.20 -23.50
C VAL A 5 -18.26 -2.65 -23.53
N GLY A 6 -19.26 -3.47 -23.79
CA GLY A 6 -20.67 -3.12 -23.93
C GLY A 6 -21.21 -2.12 -22.91
N ALA A 7 -22.38 -1.56 -23.14
CA ALA A 7 -23.00 -0.58 -22.26
C ALA A 7 -23.11 -1.10 -20.82
N VAL A 8 -22.93 -0.22 -19.86
CA VAL A 8 -23.20 -0.55 -18.44
C VAL A 8 -24.69 -0.83 -18.28
N PRO A 9 -25.11 -1.95 -17.67
CA PRO A 9 -26.52 -2.17 -17.38
C PRO A 9 -27.11 -0.99 -16.62
N SER A 10 -28.32 -0.57 -16.99
CA SER A 10 -29.03 0.46 -16.24
C SER A 10 -29.37 -0.08 -14.86
N LEU A 11 -29.17 0.74 -13.80
CA LEU A 11 -29.63 0.36 -12.46
C LEU A 11 -31.15 0.23 -12.46
N PRO A 12 -31.73 -0.66 -11.62
CA PRO A 12 -33.17 -0.82 -11.49
C PRO A 12 -33.78 0.49 -10.99
N THR A 13 -34.96 0.81 -11.47
CA THR A 13 -35.76 1.94 -10.95
C THR A 13 -36.43 1.61 -9.61
N ALA A 14 -36.49 0.32 -9.25
CA ALA A 14 -37.05 -0.16 -8.00
C ALA A 14 -36.19 0.24 -6.81
N THR A 15 -36.84 0.66 -5.74
CA THR A 15 -36.19 0.90 -4.44
C THR A 15 -35.74 -0.41 -3.80
N LEU A 16 -34.81 -0.35 -2.85
CA LEU A 16 -34.42 -1.54 -2.10
C LEU A 16 -35.59 -2.23 -1.39
N ALA A 17 -36.53 -1.47 -0.87
CA ALA A 17 -37.75 -2.02 -0.22
C ALA A 17 -38.59 -2.83 -1.21
N GLU A 18 -38.76 -2.34 -2.45
CA GLU A 18 -39.48 -3.05 -3.51
C GLU A 18 -38.71 -4.29 -3.97
N LEU A 19 -37.39 -4.24 -4.08
CA LEU A 19 -36.56 -5.40 -4.41
C LEU A 19 -36.65 -6.50 -3.33
N PHE A 20 -36.68 -6.15 -2.04
CA PHE A 20 -36.88 -7.11 -0.95
C PHE A 20 -38.32 -7.63 -0.90
N ALA A 21 -39.32 -6.81 -1.21
CA ALA A 21 -40.70 -7.25 -1.28
C ALA A 21 -40.96 -8.22 -2.44
N ALA A 22 -40.32 -8.00 -3.57
CA ALA A 22 -40.38 -8.86 -4.76
C ALA A 22 -39.67 -10.20 -4.57
N ASP A 23 -38.59 -10.23 -3.79
CA ASP A 23 -37.79 -11.44 -3.52
C ASP A 23 -37.50 -11.56 -2.01
N PRO A 24 -38.34 -12.29 -1.25
CA PRO A 24 -38.10 -12.51 0.19
C PRO A 24 -36.81 -13.30 0.48
N SER A 25 -36.28 -14.06 -0.47
CA SER A 25 -35.02 -14.81 -0.35
C SER A 25 -33.78 -13.94 -0.63
N ARG A 26 -33.96 -12.70 -1.03
CA ARG A 26 -32.90 -11.79 -1.45
C ARG A 26 -31.73 -11.69 -0.43
N ALA A 27 -32.05 -11.68 0.87
CA ALA A 27 -31.05 -11.58 1.93
C ALA A 27 -30.05 -12.75 1.93
N GLU A 28 -30.48 -13.92 1.50
CA GLU A 28 -29.70 -15.16 1.45
C GLU A 28 -29.05 -15.36 0.08
N ARG A 29 -29.82 -15.10 -0.98
CA ARG A 29 -29.43 -15.36 -2.37
C ARG A 29 -28.30 -14.46 -2.88
N TYR A 30 -28.25 -13.20 -2.40
CA TYR A 30 -27.19 -12.25 -2.74
C TYR A 30 -26.06 -12.23 -1.68
N VAL A 31 -25.67 -13.42 -1.22
CA VAL A 31 -24.52 -13.61 -0.35
C VAL A 31 -23.49 -14.48 -1.09
N ILE A 32 -22.25 -14.05 -1.09
CA ILE A 32 -21.12 -14.81 -1.61
C ILE A 32 -20.18 -15.11 -0.45
N GLU A 33 -19.85 -16.36 -0.26
CA GLU A 33 -18.85 -16.80 0.70
C GLU A 33 -17.60 -17.24 -0.06
N VAL A 34 -16.46 -16.63 0.26
CA VAL A 34 -15.17 -16.95 -0.35
C VAL A 34 -14.08 -16.81 0.68
N ALA A 35 -13.35 -17.91 0.91
CA ALA A 35 -12.42 -18.02 2.04
C ALA A 35 -13.10 -17.59 3.36
N ASP A 36 -12.51 -16.66 4.11
CA ASP A 36 -13.06 -16.14 5.37
C ASP A 36 -13.96 -14.90 5.19
N LEU A 37 -14.28 -14.57 3.93
CA LEU A 37 -15.10 -13.39 3.61
C LEU A 37 -16.54 -13.79 3.32
N ARG A 38 -17.48 -13.07 3.93
CA ARG A 38 -18.90 -13.10 3.61
C ARG A 38 -19.31 -11.76 3.00
N ILE A 39 -19.56 -11.76 1.69
CA ILE A 39 -19.90 -10.58 0.91
C ILE A 39 -21.42 -10.52 0.77
N VAL A 40 -22.06 -9.47 1.32
CA VAL A 40 -23.51 -9.30 1.29
C VAL A 40 -23.86 -8.23 0.25
N LEU A 41 -24.39 -8.66 -0.88
CA LEU A 41 -24.81 -7.80 -1.99
C LEU A 41 -26.30 -7.45 -1.96
N SER A 42 -27.07 -8.03 -1.06
CA SER A 42 -28.55 -7.87 -1.01
C SER A 42 -29.00 -6.42 -0.86
N ARG A 43 -28.15 -5.55 -0.29
CA ARG A 43 -28.43 -4.11 -0.11
C ARG A 43 -27.92 -3.24 -1.24
N GLN A 44 -27.40 -3.83 -2.32
CA GLN A 44 -27.06 -3.11 -3.54
C GLN A 44 -28.33 -3.01 -4.43
N PRO A 45 -28.50 -1.92 -5.20
CA PRO A 45 -29.62 -1.78 -6.13
C PRO A 45 -29.35 -2.61 -7.41
N ILE A 46 -29.33 -3.93 -7.28
CA ILE A 46 -29.08 -4.89 -8.35
C ILE A 46 -30.18 -5.96 -8.35
N ASP A 47 -30.46 -6.50 -9.52
CA ASP A 47 -31.28 -7.68 -9.77
C ASP A 47 -30.48 -8.69 -10.59
N ASP A 48 -31.12 -9.82 -10.96
CA ASP A 48 -30.45 -10.88 -11.68
C ASP A 48 -30.01 -10.46 -13.09
N ASP A 49 -30.79 -9.60 -13.75
CA ASP A 49 -30.48 -9.11 -15.09
C ASP A 49 -29.24 -8.20 -15.06
N ILE A 50 -29.15 -7.34 -14.04
CA ILE A 50 -27.95 -6.51 -13.83
C ILE A 50 -26.74 -7.37 -13.52
N VAL A 51 -26.87 -8.35 -12.62
CA VAL A 51 -25.75 -9.25 -12.30
C VAL A 51 -25.30 -10.00 -13.54
N ALA A 52 -26.24 -10.57 -14.32
CA ALA A 52 -25.92 -11.25 -15.57
C ALA A 52 -25.22 -10.32 -16.57
N GLY A 53 -25.72 -9.09 -16.73
CA GLY A 53 -25.12 -8.08 -17.60
C GLY A 53 -23.70 -7.68 -17.15
N LEU A 54 -23.46 -7.53 -15.86
CA LEU A 54 -22.13 -7.23 -15.32
C LEU A 54 -21.15 -8.40 -15.53
N VAL A 55 -21.59 -9.63 -15.31
CA VAL A 55 -20.78 -10.84 -15.57
C VAL A 55 -20.46 -10.98 -17.06
N GLN A 56 -21.44 -10.75 -17.94
CA GLN A 56 -21.20 -10.75 -19.39
C GLN A 56 -20.18 -9.68 -19.79
N ARG A 57 -20.31 -8.47 -19.26
CA ARG A 57 -19.35 -7.39 -19.48
C ARG A 57 -17.93 -7.75 -19.02
N ALA A 58 -17.78 -8.40 -17.87
CA ALA A 58 -16.48 -8.88 -17.38
C ALA A 58 -15.90 -9.95 -18.32
N THR A 59 -16.76 -10.82 -18.85
CA THR A 59 -16.37 -11.84 -19.83
C THR A 59 -15.91 -11.21 -21.16
N ASP A 60 -16.66 -10.26 -21.69
CA ASP A 60 -16.32 -9.53 -22.92
C ASP A 60 -15.03 -8.71 -22.77
N ALA A 61 -14.79 -8.18 -21.58
CA ALA A 61 -13.55 -7.48 -21.22
C ALA A 61 -12.37 -8.41 -20.96
N LEU A 62 -12.55 -9.73 -21.08
CA LEU A 62 -11.52 -10.74 -20.85
C LEU A 62 -10.90 -10.65 -19.44
N VAL A 63 -11.69 -10.35 -18.40
CA VAL A 63 -11.18 -10.19 -17.02
C VAL A 63 -10.45 -11.43 -16.55
N ALA A 64 -11.01 -12.65 -16.76
CA ALA A 64 -10.36 -13.89 -16.33
C ALA A 64 -9.03 -14.14 -17.06
N PRO A 65 -8.95 -14.11 -18.41
CA PRO A 65 -7.67 -14.21 -19.11
C PRO A 65 -6.65 -13.17 -18.70
N ARG A 66 -7.06 -11.92 -18.47
CA ARG A 66 -6.14 -10.86 -18.01
C ARG A 66 -5.64 -11.09 -16.59
N ARG A 67 -6.49 -11.60 -15.71
CA ARG A 67 -6.08 -12.01 -14.37
C ARG A 67 -5.03 -13.13 -14.46
N ASP A 68 -5.27 -14.14 -15.30
CA ASP A 68 -4.36 -15.27 -15.44
C ASP A 68 -3.01 -14.82 -16.03
N ALA A 69 -3.03 -13.90 -17.01
CA ALA A 69 -1.84 -13.26 -17.54
C ALA A 69 -1.08 -12.44 -16.47
N MET A 70 -1.81 -11.74 -15.60
CA MET A 70 -1.20 -11.03 -14.46
C MET A 70 -0.47 -11.99 -13.52
N PHE A 71 -1.10 -13.10 -13.15
CA PHE A 71 -0.47 -14.09 -12.28
C PHE A 71 0.72 -14.80 -12.95
N ALA A 72 0.71 -14.91 -14.27
CA ALA A 72 1.82 -15.45 -15.05
C ALA A 72 2.98 -14.47 -15.25
N GLY A 73 2.85 -13.22 -14.80
CA GLY A 73 3.88 -12.19 -14.94
C GLY A 73 3.98 -11.57 -16.34
N GLU A 74 2.91 -11.69 -17.15
CA GLU A 74 2.85 -11.00 -18.43
C GLU A 74 2.78 -9.47 -18.24
N ARG A 75 3.29 -8.72 -19.20
CA ARG A 75 3.29 -7.25 -19.18
C ARG A 75 1.92 -6.66 -19.49
N ILE A 76 0.97 -6.84 -18.56
CA ILE A 76 -0.41 -6.38 -18.72
C ILE A 76 -0.61 -4.87 -18.51
N ASN A 77 0.33 -4.18 -17.88
CA ASN A 77 0.36 -2.72 -17.81
C ASN A 77 0.91 -2.16 -19.12
N VAL A 78 0.02 -2.01 -20.10
CA VAL A 78 0.37 -1.60 -21.47
C VAL A 78 0.81 -0.14 -21.60
N THR A 79 0.57 0.70 -20.61
CA THR A 79 0.98 2.10 -20.59
C THR A 79 2.44 2.27 -20.21
N GLU A 80 2.95 1.41 -19.36
CA GLU A 80 4.32 1.46 -18.84
C GLU A 80 5.15 0.26 -19.28
N ASP A 81 4.54 -0.66 -20.06
CA ASP A 81 5.14 -1.91 -20.54
C ASP A 81 5.76 -2.75 -19.40
N ARG A 82 4.95 -3.03 -18.37
CA ARG A 82 5.38 -3.75 -17.17
C ARG A 82 4.46 -4.89 -16.80
N ALA A 83 5.01 -5.88 -16.12
CA ALA A 83 4.22 -6.83 -15.34
C ALA A 83 3.53 -6.11 -14.15
N VAL A 84 2.52 -6.74 -13.57
CA VAL A 84 1.80 -6.29 -12.37
C VAL A 84 1.74 -7.47 -11.40
N LEU A 85 2.64 -7.48 -10.42
CA LEU A 85 2.91 -8.66 -9.60
C LEU A 85 2.79 -8.42 -8.10
N HIS A 86 1.84 -7.58 -7.67
CA HIS A 86 1.54 -7.41 -6.24
C HIS A 86 1.28 -8.72 -5.51
N THR A 87 0.86 -9.76 -6.24
CA THR A 87 0.68 -11.13 -5.73
C THR A 87 1.98 -11.79 -5.32
N ALA A 88 3.11 -11.47 -5.98
CA ALA A 88 4.43 -12.01 -5.64
C ALA A 88 4.84 -11.67 -4.20
N LEU A 89 4.43 -10.47 -3.71
CA LEU A 89 4.71 -10.03 -2.33
C LEU A 89 4.05 -10.90 -1.25
N ARG A 90 3.14 -11.79 -1.64
CA ARG A 90 2.34 -12.63 -0.73
C ARG A 90 2.58 -14.12 -0.92
N LEU A 91 3.49 -14.47 -1.82
CA LEU A 91 3.85 -15.86 -2.03
C LEU A 91 4.65 -16.39 -0.83
N PRO A 92 4.41 -17.63 -0.41
CA PRO A 92 5.23 -18.26 0.61
C PRO A 92 6.66 -18.46 0.11
N ARG A 93 7.60 -18.60 1.03
CA ARG A 93 9.05 -18.67 0.75
C ARG A 93 9.46 -19.85 -0.14
N ASP A 94 8.69 -20.91 -0.11
CA ASP A 94 8.90 -22.14 -0.88
C ASP A 94 8.16 -22.16 -2.24
N ALA A 95 7.46 -21.07 -2.56
CA ALA A 95 6.87 -20.90 -3.89
C ALA A 95 7.92 -20.47 -4.92
N GLU A 96 7.59 -20.67 -6.18
CA GLU A 96 8.39 -20.21 -7.32
C GLU A 96 7.52 -19.33 -8.22
N LEU A 97 8.06 -18.19 -8.64
CA LEU A 97 7.45 -17.30 -9.65
C LEU A 97 8.54 -16.80 -10.60
N VAL A 98 8.72 -17.52 -11.70
CA VAL A 98 9.72 -17.17 -12.71
C VAL A 98 9.14 -16.19 -13.73
N VAL A 99 9.70 -14.98 -13.80
CA VAL A 99 9.35 -13.96 -14.78
C VAL A 99 10.60 -13.54 -15.51
N GLU A 100 10.56 -13.59 -16.84
CA GLU A 100 11.72 -13.29 -17.71
C GLU A 100 13.00 -14.06 -17.33
N GLY A 101 12.85 -15.29 -16.82
CA GLY A 101 13.96 -16.17 -16.45
C GLY A 101 14.50 -15.96 -15.03
N THR A 102 13.92 -15.08 -14.24
CA THR A 102 14.31 -14.82 -12.84
C THR A 102 13.18 -15.25 -11.91
N ASP A 103 13.51 -16.04 -10.89
CA ASP A 103 12.58 -16.30 -9.79
C ASP A 103 12.54 -15.09 -8.84
N LEU A 104 11.38 -14.48 -8.69
CA LEU A 104 11.18 -13.24 -7.92
C LEU A 104 10.98 -13.50 -6.43
N VAL A 105 10.60 -14.70 -6.02
CA VAL A 105 10.24 -15.00 -4.63
C VAL A 105 11.42 -14.82 -3.66
N PRO A 106 12.65 -15.28 -3.97
CA PRO A 106 13.80 -15.05 -3.11
C PRO A 106 14.08 -13.58 -2.84
N GLU A 107 14.04 -12.73 -3.85
CA GLU A 107 14.30 -11.28 -3.70
C GLU A 107 13.26 -10.62 -2.79
N VAL A 108 11.98 -10.99 -2.93
CA VAL A 108 10.90 -10.48 -2.06
C VAL A 108 11.18 -10.84 -0.61
N HIS A 109 11.54 -12.08 -0.34
CA HIS A 109 11.81 -12.54 1.02
C HIS A 109 13.10 -11.97 1.61
N GLU A 110 14.10 -11.66 0.80
CA GLU A 110 15.32 -10.96 1.24
C GLU A 110 14.98 -9.55 1.76
N VAL A 111 14.13 -8.80 1.04
CA VAL A 111 13.67 -7.47 1.50
C VAL A 111 12.81 -7.59 2.76
N LEU A 112 11.91 -8.57 2.83
CA LEU A 112 11.10 -8.82 4.03
C LEU A 112 11.95 -9.17 5.25
N ASP A 113 13.00 -9.98 5.08
CA ASP A 113 13.92 -10.34 6.16
C ASP A 113 14.71 -9.12 6.65
N ALA A 114 15.19 -8.28 5.72
CA ALA A 114 15.87 -7.03 6.06
C ALA A 114 14.95 -6.06 6.83
N MET A 115 13.68 -5.91 6.40
CA MET A 115 12.68 -5.12 7.09
C MET A 115 12.37 -5.68 8.48
N GLY A 116 12.26 -7.01 8.61
CA GLY A 116 12.05 -7.70 9.88
C GLY A 116 13.19 -7.43 10.86
N ALA A 117 14.44 -7.63 10.42
CA ALA A 117 15.63 -7.38 11.23
C ALA A 117 15.73 -5.90 11.66
N PHE A 118 15.39 -4.97 10.77
CA PHE A 118 15.33 -3.54 11.10
C PHE A 118 14.26 -3.26 12.17
N ALA A 119 13.05 -3.79 12.00
CA ALA A 119 11.96 -3.60 12.95
C ALA A 119 12.32 -4.15 14.34
N ASP A 120 12.99 -5.29 14.41
CA ASP A 120 13.43 -5.87 15.68
C ASP A 120 14.54 -5.02 16.33
N ARG A 121 15.45 -4.46 15.55
CA ARG A 121 16.45 -3.48 16.03
C ARG A 121 15.77 -2.25 16.65
N ILE A 122 14.76 -1.68 15.99
CA ILE A 122 14.02 -0.52 16.52
C ILE A 122 13.20 -0.88 17.76
N ARG A 123 12.62 -2.08 17.82
CA ARG A 123 11.93 -2.56 19.02
C ARG A 123 12.89 -2.74 20.20
N ALA A 124 14.13 -3.11 19.96
CA ALA A 124 15.16 -3.26 20.98
C ALA A 124 15.82 -1.92 21.40
N ASP A 125 15.77 -0.89 20.55
CA ASP A 125 16.32 0.42 20.85
C ASP A 125 15.36 1.23 21.72
N GLU A 126 15.65 1.28 23.02
CA GLU A 126 14.81 1.96 24.03
C GLU A 126 14.72 3.49 23.82
N ARG A 127 15.62 4.08 23.04
CA ARG A 127 15.62 5.53 22.73
C ARG A 127 14.45 5.92 21.84
N ILE A 128 14.11 5.09 20.85
CA ILE A 128 13.08 5.41 19.86
C ILE A 128 11.69 5.13 20.45
N THR A 129 10.85 6.13 20.46
CA THR A 129 9.45 6.06 20.94
C THR A 129 8.44 6.44 19.87
N ASP A 130 8.85 7.20 18.87
CA ASP A 130 7.96 7.74 17.85
C ASP A 130 8.49 7.41 16.44
N ILE A 131 7.60 6.97 15.58
CA ILE A 131 7.90 6.64 14.19
C ILE A 131 6.98 7.47 13.30
N VAL A 132 7.54 8.32 12.46
CA VAL A 132 6.79 9.19 11.55
C VAL A 132 6.94 8.69 10.12
N ASN A 133 5.85 8.19 9.54
CA ASN A 133 5.80 7.84 8.12
C ASN A 133 5.47 9.08 7.31
N ILE A 134 6.31 9.41 6.35
CA ILE A 134 6.13 10.53 5.41
C ILE A 134 5.93 9.94 4.01
N GLY A 135 4.72 10.02 3.51
CA GLY A 135 4.34 9.45 2.21
C GLY A 135 3.03 10.04 1.74
N ILE A 136 2.62 9.75 0.49
CA ILE A 136 1.33 10.18 -0.05
C ILE A 136 0.68 9.03 -0.83
N GLY A 137 -0.63 9.01 -0.91
CA GLY A 137 -1.38 7.97 -1.61
C GLY A 137 -1.08 6.57 -1.03
N GLY A 138 -0.61 5.63 -1.85
CA GLY A 138 -0.29 4.27 -1.42
C GLY A 138 0.83 4.18 -0.38
N SER A 139 1.72 5.17 -0.34
CA SER A 139 2.79 5.26 0.66
C SER A 139 2.33 5.79 2.03
N ASP A 140 1.08 6.20 2.15
CA ASP A 140 0.44 6.66 3.39
C ASP A 140 -0.76 5.79 3.76
N LEU A 141 -1.75 5.65 2.88
CA LEU A 141 -3.06 5.05 3.20
C LEU A 141 -2.94 3.61 3.69
N GLY A 142 -2.12 2.78 3.04
CA GLY A 142 -1.88 1.40 3.45
C GLY A 142 -1.22 1.30 4.83
N PRO A 143 -0.07 1.96 5.05
CA PRO A 143 0.59 2.02 6.35
C PRO A 143 -0.29 2.58 7.47
N ALA A 144 -1.00 3.69 7.25
CA ALA A 144 -1.89 4.29 8.24
C ALA A 144 -3.06 3.35 8.60
N MET A 145 -3.70 2.74 7.59
CA MET A 145 -4.76 1.75 7.80
C MET A 145 -4.25 0.56 8.63
N ALA A 146 -3.09 0.00 8.26
CA ALA A 146 -2.53 -1.15 8.97
C ALA A 146 -2.17 -0.81 10.42
N ALA A 147 -1.57 0.35 10.66
CA ALA A 147 -1.24 0.80 12.00
C ALA A 147 -2.48 0.97 12.88
N GLN A 148 -3.56 1.57 12.33
CA GLN A 148 -4.83 1.71 13.05
C GLN A 148 -5.53 0.37 13.31
N ALA A 149 -5.58 -0.51 12.30
CA ALA A 149 -6.22 -1.81 12.43
C ALA A 149 -5.51 -2.73 13.44
N LEU A 150 -4.20 -2.59 13.56
CA LEU A 150 -3.35 -3.42 14.43
C LEU A 150 -2.93 -2.71 15.73
N ASP A 151 -3.52 -1.58 16.08
CA ASP A 151 -3.13 -0.80 17.26
C ASP A 151 -3.15 -1.61 18.56
N ALA A 152 -4.08 -2.56 18.69
CA ALA A 152 -4.15 -3.46 19.85
C ALA A 152 -2.92 -4.39 19.97
N PHE A 153 -2.15 -4.58 18.90
CA PHE A 153 -0.97 -5.45 18.83
C PHE A 153 0.34 -4.67 18.71
N ARG A 154 0.27 -3.34 18.70
CA ARG A 154 1.48 -2.52 18.60
C ARG A 154 2.42 -2.71 19.78
N HIS A 155 3.71 -2.45 19.57
CA HIS A 155 4.67 -2.41 20.68
C HIS A 155 4.30 -1.27 21.66
N PRO A 156 4.22 -1.51 22.98
CA PRO A 156 3.68 -0.54 23.94
C PRO A 156 4.38 0.83 23.93
N ARG A 157 5.69 0.86 23.68
CA ARG A 157 6.51 2.07 23.65
C ARG A 157 6.40 2.83 22.33
N LEU A 158 6.23 2.14 21.21
CA LEU A 158 6.31 2.76 19.88
C LEU A 158 4.95 3.35 19.45
N ARG A 159 4.97 4.59 18.98
CA ARG A 159 3.81 5.30 18.45
C ARG A 159 4.03 5.63 16.99
N GLY A 160 3.07 5.31 16.14
CA GLY A 160 3.10 5.64 14.72
C GLY A 160 2.39 6.96 14.43
N HIS A 161 3.01 7.81 13.62
CA HIS A 161 2.48 9.06 13.12
C HIS A 161 2.55 9.05 11.60
N PHE A 162 1.65 9.78 10.94
CA PHE A 162 1.55 9.79 9.47
C PHE A 162 1.45 11.22 8.98
N VAL A 163 2.31 11.58 8.02
CA VAL A 163 2.35 12.90 7.38
C VAL A 163 2.19 12.70 5.88
N SER A 164 1.07 13.14 5.34
CA SER A 164 0.73 12.93 3.92
C SER A 164 0.29 14.19 3.19
N ASN A 165 -0.07 15.27 3.91
CA ASN A 165 -0.49 16.51 3.29
C ASN A 165 0.70 17.45 3.06
N ILE A 166 0.69 18.14 1.91
CA ILE A 166 1.68 19.19 1.58
C ILE A 166 1.49 20.47 2.45
N ASP A 167 0.33 20.64 3.06
CA ASP A 167 0.11 21.76 3.99
C ASP A 167 1.08 21.64 5.17
N GLY A 168 1.88 22.68 5.37
CA GLY A 168 2.87 22.71 6.45
C GLY A 168 2.29 22.53 7.86
N ALA A 169 0.99 22.73 8.05
CA ALA A 169 0.31 22.46 9.32
C ALA A 169 0.33 20.97 9.68
N ASP A 170 0.27 20.07 8.69
CA ASP A 170 0.29 18.62 8.92
C ASP A 170 1.59 18.18 9.58
N VAL A 171 2.73 18.46 8.94
CA VAL A 171 4.05 18.13 9.49
C VAL A 171 4.35 18.91 10.78
N ALA A 172 4.00 20.19 10.85
CA ALA A 172 4.27 21.02 12.03
C ALA A 172 3.49 20.53 13.26
N THR A 173 2.21 20.19 13.09
CA THR A 173 1.38 19.67 14.18
C THR A 173 1.91 18.32 14.67
N THR A 174 2.33 17.46 13.76
CA THR A 174 2.91 16.16 14.10
C THR A 174 4.20 16.33 14.90
N LEU A 175 5.13 17.18 14.45
CA LEU A 175 6.44 17.39 15.10
C LEU A 175 6.35 18.12 16.44
N ALA A 176 5.34 18.97 16.66
CA ALA A 176 5.22 19.81 17.85
C ALA A 176 5.17 19.02 19.18
N GLY A 177 4.78 17.76 19.15
CA GLY A 177 4.68 16.91 20.35
C GLY A 177 5.78 15.87 20.47
N LEU A 178 6.78 15.88 19.57
CA LEU A 178 7.82 14.86 19.48
C LEU A 178 9.16 15.36 19.99
N ASP A 179 9.99 14.43 20.45
CA ASP A 179 11.38 14.67 20.78
C ASP A 179 12.28 14.19 19.63
N PRO A 180 13.14 15.07 19.04
CA PRO A 180 14.04 14.69 17.97
C PRO A 180 14.91 13.47 18.30
N ALA A 181 15.40 13.36 19.53
CA ALA A 181 16.29 12.29 19.95
C ALA A 181 15.60 10.92 20.03
N SER A 182 14.26 10.88 20.06
CA SER A 182 13.48 9.64 20.15
C SER A 182 12.57 9.39 18.94
N THR A 183 12.73 10.16 17.87
CA THR A 183 11.89 10.07 16.65
C THR A 183 12.65 9.45 15.50
N LEU A 184 12.03 8.44 14.85
CA LEU A 184 12.49 7.82 13.60
C LEU A 184 11.55 8.23 12.46
N PHE A 185 12.11 8.62 11.31
CA PHE A 185 11.37 8.99 10.12
C PHE A 185 11.47 7.91 9.04
N ILE A 186 10.35 7.54 8.42
CA ILE A 186 10.27 6.67 7.24
C ILE A 186 9.84 7.54 6.06
N VAL A 187 10.71 7.75 5.08
CA VAL A 187 10.39 8.46 3.85
C VAL A 187 10.01 7.47 2.77
N ALA A 188 8.72 7.37 2.47
CA ALA A 188 8.17 6.42 1.50
C ALA A 188 7.84 7.11 0.18
N SER A 189 8.70 6.91 -0.84
CA SER A 189 8.52 7.45 -2.19
C SER A 189 9.24 6.60 -3.22
N LYS A 190 8.52 6.01 -4.19
CA LYS A 190 9.09 5.08 -5.19
C LYS A 190 10.33 5.66 -5.89
N THR A 191 10.20 6.85 -6.44
CA THR A 191 11.30 7.52 -7.18
C THR A 191 12.13 8.47 -6.32
N PHE A 192 11.81 8.58 -5.03
CA PHE A 192 12.36 9.58 -4.12
C PHE A 192 12.32 11.00 -4.73
N GLY A 193 11.15 11.33 -5.32
CA GLY A 193 10.97 12.56 -6.10
C GLY A 193 9.58 13.19 -5.98
N THR A 194 8.65 12.57 -5.25
CA THR A 194 7.30 13.10 -5.03
C THR A 194 7.40 14.39 -4.23
N ILE A 195 6.93 15.49 -4.81
CA ILE A 195 7.19 16.84 -4.27
C ILE A 195 6.63 17.02 -2.86
N GLU A 196 5.43 16.52 -2.58
CA GLU A 196 4.79 16.59 -1.28
C GLU A 196 5.59 15.84 -0.20
N THR A 197 5.94 14.59 -0.51
CA THR A 197 6.72 13.73 0.39
C THR A 197 8.07 14.35 0.68
N LEU A 198 8.80 14.81 -0.35
CA LEU A 198 10.14 15.39 -0.18
C LEU A 198 10.10 16.76 0.53
N THR A 199 9.03 17.53 0.37
CA THR A 199 8.87 18.81 1.08
C THR A 199 8.69 18.56 2.57
N ASN A 200 7.79 17.63 2.94
CA ASN A 200 7.59 17.25 4.33
C ASN A 200 8.84 16.60 4.94
N ALA A 201 9.50 15.71 4.19
CA ALA A 201 10.75 15.09 4.65
C ALA A 201 11.87 16.10 4.90
N ARG A 202 12.03 17.12 4.04
CA ARG A 202 13.01 18.20 4.26
C ARG A 202 12.68 19.04 5.48
N THR A 203 11.40 19.31 5.75
CA THR A 203 10.95 20.00 6.95
C THR A 203 11.28 19.19 8.22
N ALA A 204 10.98 17.89 8.20
CA ALA A 204 11.32 16.99 9.30
C ALA A 204 12.84 16.87 9.50
N ARG A 205 13.61 16.81 8.39
CA ARG A 205 15.06 16.79 8.44
C ARG A 205 15.64 18.08 9.04
N ALA A 206 15.15 19.24 8.64
CA ALA A 206 15.60 20.51 9.22
C ALA A 206 15.33 20.55 10.73
N TRP A 207 14.13 20.14 11.15
CA TRP A 207 13.76 20.05 12.55
C TRP A 207 14.69 19.11 13.36
N LEU A 208 15.07 17.96 12.80
CA LEU A 208 16.01 17.03 13.42
C LEU A 208 17.41 17.63 13.51
N VAL A 209 17.90 18.20 12.40
CA VAL A 209 19.26 18.75 12.28
C VAL A 209 19.45 19.97 13.20
N ASP A 210 18.45 20.82 13.34
CA ASP A 210 18.48 21.96 14.25
C ASP A 210 18.68 21.53 15.72
N ALA A 211 18.18 20.35 16.08
CA ALA A 211 18.31 19.83 17.45
C ALA A 211 19.55 18.97 17.67
N LEU A 212 19.91 18.11 16.70
CA LEU A 212 20.90 17.03 16.90
C LEU A 212 22.12 17.14 15.98
N GLY A 213 22.09 18.01 14.97
CA GLY A 213 23.14 18.13 13.97
C GLY A 213 22.96 17.20 12.77
N GLU A 214 23.77 17.42 11.74
CA GLU A 214 23.67 16.77 10.42
C GLU A 214 23.89 15.25 10.49
N ASP A 215 24.80 14.79 11.33
CA ASP A 215 25.17 13.38 11.48
C ASP A 215 24.01 12.51 11.99
N ALA A 216 23.03 13.11 12.66
CA ALA A 216 21.86 12.41 13.19
C ALA A 216 20.93 11.88 12.07
N VAL A 217 21.00 12.42 10.86
CA VAL A 217 20.14 12.01 9.75
C VAL A 217 20.29 10.51 9.43
N ALA A 218 21.51 10.00 9.44
CA ALA A 218 21.79 8.59 9.14
C ALA A 218 21.14 7.63 10.15
N ASP A 219 21.02 8.03 11.42
CA ASP A 219 20.45 7.21 12.48
C ASP A 219 18.92 7.34 12.62
N HIS A 220 18.37 8.48 12.19
CA HIS A 220 16.96 8.83 12.41
C HIS A 220 16.09 8.80 11.14
N PHE A 221 16.66 8.51 9.99
CA PHE A 221 15.90 8.40 8.73
C PHE A 221 16.09 7.06 8.05
N VAL A 222 14.99 6.55 7.51
CA VAL A 222 14.89 5.33 6.70
C VAL A 222 14.18 5.67 5.40
N ALA A 223 14.48 4.97 4.34
CA ALA A 223 13.79 5.15 3.06
C ALA A 223 13.09 3.86 2.58
N VAL A 224 11.91 4.01 2.01
CA VAL A 224 11.26 3.00 1.17
C VAL A 224 11.23 3.55 -0.25
N SER A 225 12.15 3.09 -1.11
CA SER A 225 12.37 3.69 -2.42
C SER A 225 13.10 2.75 -3.37
N THR A 226 13.06 3.06 -4.67
CA THR A 226 13.87 2.39 -5.71
C THR A 226 15.11 3.22 -6.11
N ASN A 227 15.30 4.44 -5.56
CA ASN A 227 16.33 5.38 -6.01
C ASN A 227 17.40 5.63 -4.92
N ALA A 228 18.41 4.75 -4.88
CA ALA A 228 19.49 4.83 -3.90
C ALA A 228 20.33 6.12 -4.00
N GLU A 229 20.54 6.67 -5.19
CA GLU A 229 21.29 7.89 -5.38
C GLU A 229 20.62 9.08 -4.69
N ARG A 230 19.31 9.27 -4.88
CA ARG A 230 18.57 10.34 -4.26
C ARG A 230 18.41 10.15 -2.75
N VAL A 231 18.26 8.90 -2.30
CA VAL A 231 18.20 8.54 -0.88
C VAL A 231 19.54 8.92 -0.20
N SER A 232 20.67 8.51 -0.77
CA SER A 232 21.99 8.89 -0.27
C SER A 232 22.23 10.40 -0.32
N GLY A 233 21.81 11.07 -1.41
CA GLY A 233 21.88 12.54 -1.53
C GLY A 233 21.04 13.31 -0.52
N PHE A 234 20.03 12.68 0.08
CA PHE A 234 19.25 13.25 1.18
C PHE A 234 19.99 13.15 2.53
N GLY A 235 20.94 12.25 2.64
CA GLY A 235 21.72 11.96 3.86
C GLY A 235 21.29 10.66 4.57
N ILE A 236 20.38 9.86 3.96
CA ILE A 236 19.98 8.56 4.51
C ILE A 236 21.04 7.52 4.12
N ASP A 237 21.47 6.72 5.10
CA ASP A 237 22.31 5.57 4.81
C ASP A 237 21.55 4.54 3.98
N THR A 238 22.12 4.11 2.86
CA THR A 238 21.50 3.10 1.99
C THR A 238 21.35 1.74 2.66
N ALA A 239 22.05 1.46 3.76
CA ALA A 239 21.80 0.31 4.62
C ALA A 239 20.44 0.38 5.35
N ASN A 240 19.86 1.57 5.46
CA ASN A 240 18.53 1.83 5.99
C ASN A 240 17.51 2.12 4.86
N MET A 241 17.79 1.65 3.64
CA MET A 241 16.88 1.76 2.51
C MET A 241 16.29 0.39 2.18
N PHE A 242 14.96 0.34 2.07
CA PHE A 242 14.22 -0.85 1.64
C PHE A 242 13.70 -0.62 0.23
N GLY A 243 14.22 -1.45 -0.69
CA GLY A 243 13.83 -1.43 -2.10
C GLY A 243 12.52 -2.16 -2.36
N PHE A 244 11.98 -1.93 -3.56
CA PHE A 244 10.89 -2.70 -4.14
C PHE A 244 10.99 -2.62 -5.66
N TRP A 245 10.05 -3.21 -6.39
CA TRP A 245 10.21 -3.50 -7.81
C TRP A 245 9.33 -2.62 -8.68
N ASP A 246 9.65 -2.55 -9.97
CA ASP A 246 8.86 -1.79 -10.95
C ASP A 246 7.46 -2.36 -11.16
N TRP A 247 7.30 -3.66 -10.93
CA TRP A 247 6.04 -4.37 -11.05
C TRP A 247 5.10 -4.23 -9.83
N VAL A 248 5.49 -3.41 -8.84
CA VAL A 248 4.67 -3.04 -7.67
C VAL A 248 4.00 -1.68 -7.87
#